data_9addb8b796a2d0409916f85a3735d0bb
#
_entry.id   9addb8b796a2d0409916f85a3735d0bb
#
_cell.length_a   1.000
_cell.length_b   1.000
_cell.length_c   1.000
_cell.angle_alpha   90.00
_cell.angle_beta   90.00
_cell.angle_gamma   90.00
#
_symmetry.space_group_name_H-M   'P 1'
#
loop_
_entity.id
_entity.type
_entity.pdbx_description
1 polymer ?
#
loop_
_entity_poly.entity_id
_entity_poly.type
_entity_poly.pdbx_seq_one_letter_code
_entity_poly.pdbx_strand_id
1 'polypeptide(L)'
;ISAKGKNVIVIGGGDTGNDCVGTSIRHGAKSVLQLEMMPKAPDERTPMNPWPEWPRVCKTDYGQQEAIAVFGSDPRVYTTTVKEFVKDKKGNLCKAVLIKLESKTDEKTGRKMMVPVEGSEYTVDADLVLIAAGFLGSQDYVTKAFGVEVNERTNVKTAPGKYATNVKHVFTAGDMHRGQSLVV
;
A
#
# COMPACT_ATOMS: atom_id res chain seq x y z
N ILE A 1 10.54 -16.53 -6.75
CA ILE A 1 10.36 -15.32 -7.59
C ILE A 1 11.66 -14.53 -7.53
N SER A 2 12.15 -14.02 -8.64
CA SER A 2 13.38 -13.21 -8.72
C SER A 2 13.09 -11.92 -9.50
N ALA A 3 13.63 -10.80 -9.01
CA ALA A 3 13.58 -9.52 -9.70
C ALA A 3 14.79 -9.28 -10.63
N LYS A 4 15.74 -10.20 -10.69
CA LYS A 4 16.98 -10.03 -11.46
C LYS A 4 16.71 -9.69 -12.93
N GLY A 5 17.25 -8.56 -13.39
CA GLY A 5 17.13 -8.07 -14.75
C GLY A 5 15.71 -7.63 -15.17
N LYS A 6 14.77 -7.51 -14.23
CA LYS A 6 13.36 -7.15 -14.49
C LYS A 6 13.05 -5.69 -14.23
N ASN A 7 12.09 -5.17 -14.97
CA ASN A 7 11.38 -3.93 -14.65
C ASN A 7 10.30 -4.26 -13.62
N VAL A 8 10.45 -3.76 -12.40
CA VAL A 8 9.58 -4.09 -11.26
C VAL A 8 8.64 -2.91 -10.96
N ILE A 9 7.36 -3.22 -10.78
CA ILE A 9 6.39 -2.27 -10.25
C ILE A 9 5.98 -2.74 -8.85
N VAL A 10 6.08 -1.87 -7.86
CA VAL A 10 5.58 -2.07 -6.50
C VAL A 10 4.33 -1.20 -6.32
N ILE A 11 3.21 -1.81 -5.97
CA ILE A 11 1.95 -1.11 -5.72
C ILE A 11 1.77 -0.97 -4.21
N GLY A 12 1.91 0.26 -3.71
CA GLY A 12 1.78 0.62 -2.30
C GLY A 12 2.97 1.39 -1.77
N GLY A 13 2.70 2.47 -1.05
CA GLY A 13 3.69 3.43 -0.53
C GLY A 13 4.13 3.17 0.91
N GLY A 14 3.58 2.15 1.59
CA GLY A 14 3.90 1.84 2.99
C GLY A 14 5.18 1.03 3.17
N ASP A 15 5.44 0.60 4.42
CA ASP A 15 6.66 -0.13 4.81
C ASP A 15 6.89 -1.39 3.98
N THR A 16 5.84 -2.19 3.75
CA THR A 16 5.92 -3.38 2.88
C THR A 16 6.35 -3.02 1.45
N GLY A 17 5.85 -1.89 0.93
CA GLY A 17 6.27 -1.39 -0.39
C GLY A 17 7.75 -1.01 -0.40
N ASN A 18 8.23 -0.34 0.65
CA ASN A 18 9.65 -0.03 0.81
C ASN A 18 10.52 -1.28 0.85
N ASP A 19 10.11 -2.32 1.59
CA ASP A 19 10.80 -3.61 1.64
C ASP A 19 10.86 -4.29 0.27
N CYS A 20 9.76 -4.23 -0.50
CA CYS A 20 9.70 -4.74 -1.87
C CYS A 20 10.68 -3.99 -2.79
N VAL A 21 10.81 -2.68 -2.65
CA VAL A 21 11.77 -1.85 -3.42
C VAL A 21 13.20 -2.30 -3.12
N GLY A 22 13.62 -2.26 -1.85
CA GLY A 22 14.97 -2.63 -1.44
C GLY A 22 15.33 -4.08 -1.82
N THR A 23 14.40 -5.02 -1.60
CA THR A 23 14.60 -6.42 -1.98
C THR A 23 14.76 -6.60 -3.49
N SER A 24 13.97 -5.90 -4.30
CA SER A 24 14.07 -5.95 -5.76
C SER A 24 15.43 -5.44 -6.26
N ILE A 25 15.93 -4.37 -5.66
CA ILE A 25 17.25 -3.79 -5.98
C ILE A 25 18.36 -4.80 -5.65
N ARG A 26 18.33 -5.38 -4.45
CA ARG A 26 19.31 -6.41 -4.01
C ARG A 26 19.27 -7.69 -4.85
N HIS A 27 18.13 -7.99 -5.48
CA HIS A 27 18.02 -9.05 -6.49
C HIS A 27 18.60 -8.66 -7.86
N GLY A 28 19.00 -7.42 -8.08
CA GLY A 28 19.50 -6.92 -9.35
C GLY A 28 18.41 -6.58 -10.36
N ALA A 29 17.34 -5.94 -9.93
CA ALA A 29 16.31 -5.41 -10.82
C ALA A 29 16.91 -4.41 -11.81
N LYS A 30 16.38 -4.37 -13.04
CA LYS A 30 16.76 -3.39 -14.07
C LYS A 30 16.21 -2.00 -13.74
N SER A 31 15.00 -1.95 -13.21
CA SER A 31 14.34 -0.75 -12.70
C SER A 31 13.33 -1.11 -11.63
N VAL A 32 13.04 -0.17 -10.74
CA VAL A 32 11.98 -0.30 -9.75
C VAL A 32 11.14 0.98 -9.75
N LEU A 33 9.82 0.83 -9.86
CA LEU A 33 8.84 1.91 -9.76
C LEU A 33 7.90 1.59 -8.60
N GLN A 34 7.72 2.50 -7.66
CA GLN A 34 6.80 2.36 -6.54
C GLN A 34 5.60 3.30 -6.73
N LEU A 35 4.40 2.75 -6.82
CA LEU A 35 3.17 3.53 -7.02
C LEU A 35 2.50 3.82 -5.68
N GLU A 36 2.21 5.10 -5.44
CA GLU A 36 1.48 5.58 -4.28
C GLU A 36 0.21 6.29 -4.76
N MET A 37 -0.94 5.82 -4.27
CA MET A 37 -2.24 6.42 -4.62
C MET A 37 -2.41 7.83 -4.04
N MET A 38 -1.84 8.07 -2.85
CA MET A 38 -1.98 9.33 -2.14
C MET A 38 -1.00 10.38 -2.66
N PRO A 39 -1.29 11.67 -2.48
CA PRO A 39 -0.33 12.73 -2.74
C PRO A 39 0.93 12.56 -1.87
N LYS A 40 2.07 13.07 -2.37
CA LYS A 40 3.29 13.17 -1.57
C LYS A 40 2.99 13.97 -0.30
N ALA A 41 3.36 13.41 0.85
CA ALA A 41 3.30 14.16 2.10
C ALA A 41 4.28 15.35 2.05
N PRO A 42 4.03 16.44 2.81
CA PRO A 42 4.96 17.56 2.88
C PRO A 42 6.31 17.12 3.43
N ASP A 43 7.38 17.83 3.06
CA ASP A 43 8.73 17.50 3.53
C ASP A 43 8.92 17.93 4.99
N GLU A 44 8.14 18.91 5.47
CA GLU A 44 8.16 19.42 6.84
C GLU A 44 6.76 19.43 7.46
N ARG A 45 6.69 19.58 8.80
CA ARG A 45 5.40 19.73 9.50
C ARG A 45 4.66 20.97 9.02
N THR A 46 3.37 20.80 8.87
CA THR A 46 2.45 21.92 8.56
C THR A 46 1.72 22.38 9.81
N PRO A 47 1.08 23.57 9.80
CA PRO A 47 0.20 24.00 10.89
C PRO A 47 -0.94 23.04 11.21
N MET A 48 -1.34 22.18 10.26
CA MET A 48 -2.35 21.12 10.45
C MET A 48 -1.81 19.87 11.15
N ASN A 49 -0.49 19.80 11.39
CA ASN A 49 0.16 18.69 12.08
C ASN A 49 1.30 19.23 12.99
N PRO A 50 0.94 20.03 14.02
CA PRO A 50 1.92 20.63 14.93
C PRO A 50 2.55 19.58 15.86
N TRP A 51 3.71 19.90 16.44
CA TRP A 51 4.25 19.14 17.55
C TRP A 51 3.29 19.26 18.77
N PRO A 52 3.04 18.22 19.59
CA PRO A 52 3.72 16.91 19.64
C PRO A 52 3.07 15.78 18.83
N GLU A 53 2.19 16.07 17.91
CA GLU A 53 1.58 15.03 17.08
C GLU A 53 2.62 14.25 16.30
N TRP A 54 2.30 12.99 15.94
CA TRP A 54 3.14 12.19 15.06
C TRP A 54 3.38 12.94 13.73
N PRO A 55 4.64 13.06 13.26
CA PRO A 55 4.92 13.83 12.04
C PRO A 55 4.35 13.13 10.80
N ARG A 56 3.44 13.83 10.11
CA ARG A 56 2.89 13.42 8.81
C ARG A 56 3.69 14.07 7.69
N VAL A 57 4.97 13.68 7.59
CA VAL A 57 5.93 14.21 6.62
C VAL A 57 6.42 13.10 5.70
N CYS A 58 6.89 13.49 4.51
CA CYS A 58 7.51 12.54 3.58
C CYS A 58 8.81 12.00 4.18
N LYS A 59 8.86 10.70 4.38
CA LYS A 59 10.07 10.00 4.81
C LYS A 59 10.65 9.23 3.64
N THR A 60 11.94 9.23 3.50
CA THR A 60 12.66 8.36 2.57
C THR A 60 13.34 7.29 3.38
N ASP A 61 12.84 6.07 3.26
CA ASP A 61 13.34 4.92 4.01
C ASP A 61 14.40 4.16 3.21
N TYR A 62 14.98 3.12 3.80
CA TYR A 62 16.17 2.45 3.26
C TYR A 62 16.01 1.95 1.81
N GLY A 63 14.86 1.39 1.44
CA GLY A 63 14.62 0.89 0.08
C GLY A 63 14.56 2.00 -0.97
N GLN A 64 13.92 3.15 -0.63
CA GLN A 64 13.97 4.32 -1.51
C GLN A 64 15.37 4.92 -1.57
N GLN A 65 16.13 4.94 -0.47
CA GLN A 65 17.52 5.40 -0.45
C GLN A 65 18.40 4.51 -1.33
N GLU A 66 18.26 3.19 -1.24
CA GLU A 66 18.94 2.24 -2.14
C GLU A 66 18.59 2.50 -3.60
N ALA A 67 17.30 2.77 -3.92
CA ALA A 67 16.89 3.10 -5.29
C ALA A 67 17.52 4.40 -5.79
N ILE A 68 17.57 5.44 -4.96
CA ILE A 68 18.24 6.71 -5.30
C ILE A 68 19.73 6.48 -5.56
N ALA A 69 20.39 5.67 -4.72
CA ALA A 69 21.81 5.37 -4.87
C ALA A 69 22.12 4.58 -6.15
N VAL A 70 21.25 3.65 -6.54
CA VAL A 70 21.47 2.76 -7.70
C VAL A 70 20.97 3.36 -9.01
N PHE A 71 19.79 4.00 -9.00
CA PHE A 71 19.10 4.51 -10.20
C PHE A 71 19.15 6.03 -10.35
N GLY A 72 19.64 6.77 -9.34
CA GLY A 72 19.79 8.23 -9.37
C GLY A 72 18.50 9.01 -9.09
N SER A 73 17.39 8.34 -8.77
CA SER A 73 16.10 8.99 -8.48
C SER A 73 15.23 8.21 -7.51
N ASP A 74 14.33 8.92 -6.82
CA ASP A 74 13.31 8.32 -5.97
C ASP A 74 12.38 7.44 -6.82
N PRO A 75 12.14 6.17 -6.44
CA PRO A 75 11.31 5.25 -7.22
C PRO A 75 9.81 5.55 -7.09
N ARG A 76 9.39 6.44 -6.20
CA ARG A 76 7.98 6.71 -5.91
C ARG A 76 7.32 7.61 -6.95
N VAL A 77 6.14 7.19 -7.40
CA VAL A 77 5.23 7.99 -8.23
C VAL A 77 3.92 8.14 -7.46
N TYR A 78 3.62 9.36 -7.07
CA TYR A 78 2.45 9.70 -6.26
C TYR A 78 1.21 9.94 -7.13
N THR A 79 0.02 9.89 -6.50
CA THR A 79 -1.28 10.09 -7.16
C THR A 79 -1.41 9.25 -8.43
N THR A 80 -0.97 8.00 -8.37
CA THR A 80 -0.92 7.12 -9.55
C THR A 80 -1.29 5.70 -9.16
N THR A 81 -2.04 5.03 -10.03
CA THR A 81 -2.37 3.61 -9.90
C THR A 81 -2.25 2.88 -11.23
N VAL A 82 -2.35 1.56 -11.18
CA VAL A 82 -2.41 0.73 -12.38
C VAL A 82 -3.85 0.68 -12.88
N LYS A 83 -4.05 0.98 -14.16
CA LYS A 83 -5.32 0.80 -14.87
C LYS A 83 -5.43 -0.60 -15.48
N GLU A 84 -4.34 -1.08 -16.09
CA GLU A 84 -4.32 -2.34 -16.82
C GLU A 84 -2.94 -2.98 -16.84
N PHE A 85 -2.88 -4.30 -16.90
CA PHE A 85 -1.67 -5.08 -17.16
C PHE A 85 -1.70 -5.66 -18.56
N VAL A 86 -0.65 -5.41 -19.33
CA VAL A 86 -0.51 -5.87 -20.71
C VAL A 86 0.36 -7.11 -20.77
N LYS A 87 -0.11 -8.14 -21.47
CA LYS A 87 0.60 -9.40 -21.67
C LYS A 87 1.23 -9.44 -23.07
N ASP A 88 2.36 -10.09 -23.17
CA ASP A 88 2.98 -10.45 -24.44
C ASP A 88 2.20 -11.60 -25.15
N LYS A 89 2.66 -11.97 -26.36
CA LYS A 89 2.07 -13.06 -27.14
C LYS A 89 2.14 -14.44 -26.44
N LYS A 90 3.00 -14.58 -25.41
CA LYS A 90 3.17 -15.81 -24.64
C LYS A 90 2.36 -15.78 -23.33
N GLY A 91 1.65 -14.71 -23.06
CA GLY A 91 0.85 -14.52 -21.84
C GLY A 91 1.63 -14.00 -20.64
N ASN A 92 2.91 -13.62 -20.80
CA ASN A 92 3.69 -13.01 -19.73
C ASN A 92 3.40 -11.52 -19.62
N LEU A 93 3.47 -10.97 -18.41
CA LEU A 93 3.43 -9.54 -18.18
C LEU A 93 4.60 -8.87 -18.93
N CYS A 94 4.30 -7.81 -19.69
CA CYS A 94 5.32 -7.05 -20.41
C CYS A 94 5.20 -5.53 -20.20
N LYS A 95 4.01 -5.03 -19.88
CA LYS A 95 3.76 -3.60 -19.64
C LYS A 95 2.65 -3.40 -18.63
N ALA A 96 2.60 -2.21 -18.03
CA ALA A 96 1.46 -1.73 -17.26
C ALA A 96 1.01 -0.37 -17.81
N VAL A 97 -0.30 -0.18 -17.91
CA VAL A 97 -0.91 1.13 -18.17
C VAL A 97 -1.20 1.76 -16.82
N LEU A 98 -0.55 2.88 -16.56
CA LEU A 98 -0.73 3.68 -15.34
C LEU A 98 -1.70 4.83 -15.62
N ILE A 99 -2.42 5.27 -14.60
CA ILE A 99 -3.32 6.40 -14.67
C ILE A 99 -3.13 7.31 -13.44
N LYS A 100 -3.16 8.61 -13.65
CA LYS A 100 -3.11 9.59 -12.56
C LYS A 100 -4.43 9.60 -11.80
N LEU A 101 -4.34 9.95 -10.52
CA LEU A 101 -5.46 10.09 -9.61
C LEU A 101 -5.56 11.55 -9.14
N GLU A 102 -6.79 12.00 -8.91
CA GLU A 102 -7.08 13.27 -8.25
C GLU A 102 -8.01 13.05 -7.05
N SER A 103 -7.91 13.92 -6.05
CA SER A 103 -8.78 13.85 -4.88
C SER A 103 -10.10 14.55 -5.19
N LYS A 104 -11.22 13.81 -5.12
CA LYS A 104 -12.58 14.36 -5.17
C LYS A 104 -13.30 14.11 -3.86
N THR A 105 -14.08 15.10 -3.42
CA THR A 105 -14.95 14.93 -2.25
C THR A 105 -16.32 14.46 -2.74
N ASP A 106 -16.76 13.33 -2.22
CA ASP A 106 -18.12 12.83 -2.47
C ASP A 106 -19.12 13.78 -1.79
N GLU A 107 -20.00 14.38 -2.57
CA GLU A 107 -20.97 15.39 -2.10
C GLU A 107 -21.99 14.82 -1.09
N LYS A 108 -22.28 13.51 -1.16
CA LYS A 108 -23.26 12.85 -0.29
C LYS A 108 -22.68 12.45 1.05
N THR A 109 -21.44 11.96 1.05
CA THR A 109 -20.78 11.39 2.24
C THR A 109 -19.74 12.32 2.86
N GLY A 110 -19.31 13.38 2.15
CA GLY A 110 -18.21 14.26 2.55
C GLY A 110 -16.83 13.59 2.55
N ARG A 111 -16.75 12.35 2.08
CA ARG A 111 -15.49 11.58 2.07
C ARG A 111 -14.64 11.96 0.87
N LYS A 112 -13.34 12.15 1.09
CA LYS A 112 -12.37 12.31 0.02
C LYS A 112 -12.04 10.95 -0.58
N MET A 113 -12.13 10.85 -1.90
CA MET A 113 -11.78 9.65 -2.67
C MET A 113 -10.80 10.03 -3.76
N MET A 114 -9.86 9.12 -4.05
CA MET A 114 -8.96 9.25 -5.19
C MET A 114 -9.64 8.67 -6.41
N VAL A 115 -9.84 9.48 -7.44
CA VAL A 115 -10.50 9.08 -8.69
C VAL A 115 -9.57 9.20 -9.88
N PRO A 116 -9.68 8.32 -10.89
CA PRO A 116 -8.88 8.40 -12.10
C PRO A 116 -9.11 9.70 -12.87
N VAL A 117 -8.05 10.27 -13.40
CA VAL A 117 -8.08 11.40 -14.34
C VAL A 117 -8.07 10.84 -15.75
N GLU A 118 -9.19 10.96 -16.45
CA GLU A 118 -9.32 10.49 -17.83
C GLU A 118 -8.32 11.18 -18.76
N GLY A 119 -7.73 10.42 -19.68
CA GLY A 119 -6.75 10.91 -20.63
C GLY A 119 -5.34 11.11 -20.06
N SER A 120 -5.11 10.72 -18.80
CA SER A 120 -3.79 10.79 -18.14
C SER A 120 -3.00 9.48 -18.20
N GLU A 121 -3.48 8.51 -18.99
CA GLU A 121 -2.89 7.20 -19.10
C GLU A 121 -1.51 7.27 -19.77
N TYR A 122 -0.58 6.49 -19.26
CA TYR A 122 0.72 6.26 -19.87
C TYR A 122 1.20 4.83 -19.58
N THR A 123 2.04 4.33 -20.47
CA THR A 123 2.50 2.94 -20.42
C THR A 123 3.95 2.86 -19.96
N VAL A 124 4.24 1.91 -19.09
CA VAL A 124 5.60 1.59 -18.63
C VAL A 124 5.90 0.11 -18.85
N ASP A 125 7.16 -0.24 -19.03
CA ASP A 125 7.60 -1.63 -19.09
C ASP A 125 7.47 -2.27 -17.70
N ALA A 126 6.99 -3.51 -17.65
CA ALA A 126 6.78 -4.26 -16.41
C ALA A 126 6.94 -5.76 -16.64
N ASP A 127 7.89 -6.37 -15.93
CA ASP A 127 8.15 -7.81 -15.98
C ASP A 127 7.74 -8.50 -14.66
N LEU A 128 7.57 -7.73 -13.60
CA LEU A 128 7.16 -8.19 -12.28
C LEU A 128 6.35 -7.12 -11.57
N VAL A 129 5.24 -7.52 -10.96
CA VAL A 129 4.44 -6.65 -10.09
C VAL A 129 4.38 -7.24 -8.69
N LEU A 130 4.66 -6.42 -7.70
CA LEU A 130 4.54 -6.74 -6.27
C LEU A 130 3.43 -5.87 -5.67
N ILE A 131 2.37 -6.51 -5.16
CA ILE A 131 1.24 -5.81 -4.55
C ILE A 131 1.48 -5.71 -3.05
N ALA A 132 1.68 -4.49 -2.57
CA ALA A 132 1.93 -4.14 -1.17
C ALA A 132 0.88 -3.13 -0.67
N ALA A 133 -0.39 -3.32 -1.06
CA ALA A 133 -1.49 -2.37 -0.86
C ALA A 133 -2.29 -2.62 0.44
N GLY A 134 -1.65 -3.17 1.46
CA GLY A 134 -2.24 -3.45 2.77
C GLY A 134 -2.84 -4.85 2.88
N PHE A 135 -3.68 -5.02 3.89
CA PHE A 135 -4.26 -6.31 4.27
C PHE A 135 -5.77 -6.29 4.12
N LEU A 136 -6.35 -7.46 3.84
CA LEU A 136 -7.79 -7.62 3.67
C LEU A 136 -8.53 -7.89 4.99
N GLY A 137 -7.82 -7.87 6.11
CA GLY A 137 -8.38 -8.17 7.43
C GLY A 137 -8.25 -9.64 7.82
N SER A 138 -9.10 -10.08 8.75
CA SER A 138 -9.06 -11.44 9.31
C SER A 138 -9.52 -12.47 8.29
N GLN A 139 -8.88 -13.64 8.31
CA GLN A 139 -9.27 -14.74 7.45
C GLN A 139 -10.58 -15.40 7.93
N ASP A 140 -11.49 -15.55 7.02
CA ASP A 140 -12.87 -15.97 7.24
C ASP A 140 -12.97 -17.34 7.94
N TYR A 141 -12.12 -18.30 7.55
CA TYR A 141 -12.13 -19.62 8.13
C TYR A 141 -11.75 -19.61 9.62
N VAL A 142 -10.88 -18.68 10.05
CA VAL A 142 -10.49 -18.55 11.45
C VAL A 142 -11.63 -17.97 12.28
N THR A 143 -12.21 -16.84 11.83
CA THR A 143 -13.30 -16.17 12.54
C THR A 143 -14.54 -17.05 12.64
N LYS A 144 -14.85 -17.82 11.58
CA LYS A 144 -15.94 -18.81 11.58
C LYS A 144 -15.68 -19.99 12.51
N ALA A 145 -14.45 -20.52 12.53
CA ALA A 145 -14.10 -21.64 13.41
C ALA A 145 -14.26 -21.31 14.89
N PHE A 146 -13.97 -20.05 15.30
CA PHE A 146 -14.18 -19.56 16.66
C PHE A 146 -15.59 -19.01 16.91
N GLY A 147 -16.41 -18.83 15.88
CA GLY A 147 -17.76 -18.26 16.00
C GLY A 147 -17.78 -16.80 16.44
N VAL A 148 -16.69 -16.06 16.15
CA VAL A 148 -16.57 -14.67 16.57
C VAL A 148 -17.18 -13.70 15.55
N GLU A 149 -17.84 -12.65 16.05
CA GLU A 149 -18.33 -11.56 15.21
C GLU A 149 -17.21 -10.68 14.70
N VAL A 150 -17.36 -10.17 13.47
CA VAL A 150 -16.44 -9.23 12.86
C VAL A 150 -17.12 -7.89 12.55
N ASN A 151 -16.34 -6.82 12.49
CA ASN A 151 -16.81 -5.50 12.08
C ASN A 151 -16.71 -5.33 10.54
N GLU A 152 -17.08 -4.16 10.01
CA GLU A 152 -17.06 -3.85 8.59
C GLU A 152 -15.67 -4.00 7.92
N ARG A 153 -14.60 -3.92 8.71
CA ARG A 153 -13.21 -4.12 8.26
C ARG A 153 -12.73 -5.56 8.44
N THR A 154 -13.62 -6.48 8.75
CA THR A 154 -13.35 -7.89 9.06
C THR A 154 -12.46 -8.15 10.28
N ASN A 155 -12.23 -7.14 11.13
CA ASN A 155 -11.57 -7.34 12.42
C ASN A 155 -12.57 -7.91 13.44
N VAL A 156 -12.09 -8.72 14.38
CA VAL A 156 -12.93 -9.31 15.42
C VAL A 156 -13.51 -8.20 16.30
N LYS A 157 -14.83 -8.19 16.42
CA LYS A 157 -15.59 -7.17 17.13
C LYS A 157 -15.49 -7.33 18.63
N THR A 158 -15.24 -6.24 19.32
CA THR A 158 -15.25 -6.13 20.79
C THR A 158 -15.94 -4.84 21.22
N ALA A 159 -16.31 -4.76 22.49
CA ALA A 159 -16.70 -3.47 23.05
C ALA A 159 -15.50 -2.51 23.14
N PRO A 160 -15.70 -1.18 23.07
CA PRO A 160 -14.64 -0.20 23.17
C PRO A 160 -13.74 -0.43 24.39
N GLY A 161 -12.42 -0.48 24.18
CA GLY A 161 -11.42 -0.71 25.24
C GLY A 161 -11.44 -2.10 25.85
N LYS A 162 -12.14 -3.06 25.24
CA LYS A 162 -12.21 -4.46 25.72
C LYS A 162 -11.58 -5.39 24.69
N TYR A 163 -11.25 -6.59 25.14
CA TYR A 163 -10.64 -7.66 24.34
C TYR A 163 -11.51 -8.92 24.28
N ALA A 164 -12.58 -9.00 25.09
CA ALA A 164 -13.53 -10.10 25.07
C ALA A 164 -14.39 -10.04 23.81
N THR A 165 -14.58 -11.18 23.16
CA THR A 165 -15.43 -11.34 21.98
C THR A 165 -16.88 -11.64 22.41
N ASN A 166 -17.77 -11.85 21.43
CA ASN A 166 -19.12 -12.37 21.67
C ASN A 166 -19.13 -13.81 22.20
N VAL A 167 -18.03 -14.56 22.05
CA VAL A 167 -17.91 -15.94 22.52
C VAL A 167 -17.26 -15.95 23.89
N LYS A 168 -17.93 -16.60 24.88
CA LYS A 168 -17.44 -16.68 26.25
C LYS A 168 -16.06 -17.34 26.31
N HIS A 169 -15.13 -16.72 27.05
CA HIS A 169 -13.73 -17.13 27.22
C HIS A 169 -12.87 -17.04 25.97
N VAL A 170 -13.35 -16.39 24.89
CA VAL A 170 -12.57 -16.08 23.70
C VAL A 170 -12.24 -14.59 23.69
N PHE A 171 -10.96 -14.28 23.56
CA PHE A 171 -10.42 -12.92 23.51
C PHE A 171 -9.67 -12.69 22.20
N THR A 172 -9.56 -11.43 21.80
CA THR A 172 -8.81 -11.04 20.58
C THR A 172 -7.87 -9.89 20.88
N ALA A 173 -6.71 -9.87 20.20
CA ALA A 173 -5.71 -8.82 20.33
C ALA A 173 -4.93 -8.67 18.99
N GLY A 174 -4.04 -7.68 18.91
CA GLY A 174 -3.18 -7.45 17.75
C GLY A 174 -3.94 -7.12 16.47
N ASP A 175 -3.44 -7.61 15.36
CA ASP A 175 -3.97 -7.33 14.01
C ASP A 175 -5.41 -7.79 13.82
N MET A 176 -5.76 -8.90 14.44
CA MET A 176 -7.12 -9.44 14.40
C MET A 176 -8.14 -8.54 15.09
N HIS A 177 -7.71 -7.76 16.10
CA HIS A 177 -8.55 -6.87 16.87
C HIS A 177 -8.66 -5.47 16.25
N ARG A 178 -7.55 -4.81 16.01
CA ARG A 178 -7.51 -3.40 15.57
C ARG A 178 -7.08 -3.18 14.12
N GLY A 179 -6.67 -4.23 13.44
CA GLY A 179 -5.99 -4.16 12.15
C GLY A 179 -4.47 -4.03 12.33
N GLN A 180 -3.76 -4.19 11.22
CA GLN A 180 -2.30 -4.13 11.21
C GLN A 180 -1.79 -2.76 11.70
N SER A 181 -0.73 -2.80 12.50
CA SER A 181 -0.03 -1.62 13.00
C SER A 181 1.43 -1.97 13.34
N LEU A 182 2.22 -0.96 13.69
CA LEU A 182 3.55 -1.18 14.22
C LEU A 182 3.49 -1.94 15.55
N VAL A 183 4.55 -2.68 15.86
CA VAL A 183 4.67 -3.48 17.09
C VAL A 183 4.69 -2.60 18.35
N VAL A 184 5.06 -1.34 18.20
CA VAL A 184 5.19 -0.37 19.30
C VAL A 184 3.86 0.30 19.61
#